data_59cf6134c42cf21e311ef4d02c0802f4
#
_entry.id   59cf6134c42cf21e311ef4d02c0802f4
#
_cell.length_a   1.000
_cell.length_b   1.000
_cell.length_c   1.000
_cell.angle_alpha   90.00
_cell.angle_beta   90.00
_cell.angle_gamma   90.00
#
_symmetry.space_group_name_H-M   'P 1'
#
loop_
_entity.id
_entity.type
_entity.pdbx_description
1 polymer ?
#
loop_
_entity_poly.entity_id
_entity_poly.type
_entity_poly.pdbx_seq_one_letter_code
_entity_poly.pdbx_strand_id
1 'polypeptide(L)'
;MLEPVMFTGGLYKHDLVLELVEDLGGYILQKNVTQTEIILLLLVPSEDMNALEILSRELRGELVRAPLAGTEVAVVTPTLAIHHLPHVACDTAEYLRRHGSKTNMIGMARGVGREIAQINEYETALINEHDAAVFIFGNFGDCIKKKEQLYRNISVPVIVTGGPKMKKEDLPYAFGYVPSIGRMAHRTRKATEIATLDNIVEMVGRALDQTRAAITKDPLTTSPPRVMDAVREQVPEVEFSYSPLPIALNLNGVRVKLPYQLYKDKLAAVTFDEGVRLGEVATIRPSRMKDYILVRILPSSETGFVF
;
A
#
# COMPACT_ATOMS: atom_id res chain seq x y z
N MET A 1 -8.81 12.20 14.90
CA MET A 1 -8.37 11.65 13.57
C MET A 1 -7.27 10.64 13.85
N LEU A 2 -7.21 9.51 13.08
CA LEU A 2 -6.11 8.55 13.24
C LEU A 2 -4.89 8.98 12.41
N GLU A 3 -3.72 9.04 13.05
CA GLU A 3 -2.45 9.36 12.40
C GLU A 3 -1.59 8.09 12.24
N PRO A 4 -1.02 7.87 11.06
CA PRO A 4 -0.17 6.73 10.80
C PRO A 4 1.27 7.01 11.24
N VAL A 5 1.80 6.13 12.08
CA VAL A 5 3.16 6.20 12.59
C VAL A 5 3.85 4.84 12.57
N MET A 6 5.15 4.87 12.53
CA MET A 6 6.01 3.71 12.65
C MET A 6 6.89 3.85 13.88
N PHE A 7 6.79 2.88 14.78
CA PHE A 7 7.67 2.74 15.91
C PHE A 7 8.77 1.72 15.59
N THR A 8 10.02 2.07 15.87
CA THR A 8 11.16 1.16 15.80
C THR A 8 11.85 1.16 17.15
N GLY A 9 12.04 -0.01 17.74
CA GLY A 9 12.63 -0.14 19.08
C GLY A 9 13.21 -1.52 19.36
N GLY A 10 13.74 -1.70 20.55
CA GLY A 10 14.21 -3.00 21.02
C GLY A 10 13.07 -3.95 21.34
N LEU A 11 13.38 -5.25 21.41
CA LEU A 11 12.40 -6.28 21.78
C LEU A 11 11.90 -6.17 23.23
N TYR A 12 12.66 -5.49 24.09
CA TYR A 12 12.31 -5.33 25.48
C TYR A 12 11.17 -4.37 25.69
N LYS A 13 10.13 -4.81 26.38
CA LYS A 13 8.92 -4.02 26.74
C LYS A 13 8.15 -3.40 25.55
N HIS A 14 8.31 -3.92 24.35
CA HIS A 14 7.51 -3.43 23.21
C HIS A 14 6.02 -3.68 23.38
N ASP A 15 5.63 -4.65 24.22
CA ASP A 15 4.23 -4.95 24.51
C ASP A 15 3.51 -3.74 25.14
N LEU A 16 4.23 -2.89 25.91
CA LEU A 16 3.69 -1.63 26.42
C LEU A 16 3.23 -0.66 25.31
N VAL A 17 3.90 -0.69 24.14
CA VAL A 17 3.47 0.11 22.99
C VAL A 17 2.20 -0.45 22.41
N LEU A 18 2.06 -1.77 22.32
CA LEU A 18 0.86 -2.42 21.80
C LEU A 18 -0.32 -2.14 22.71
N GLU A 19 -0.16 -2.38 24.02
CA GLU A 19 -1.18 -2.11 25.06
C GLU A 19 -1.63 -0.64 25.03
N LEU A 20 -0.69 0.31 25.00
CA LEU A 20 -1.02 1.73 24.92
C LEU A 20 -1.85 2.07 23.67
N VAL A 21 -1.44 1.55 22.48
CA VAL A 21 -2.16 1.84 21.23
C VAL A 21 -3.58 1.28 21.28
N GLU A 22 -3.77 0.08 21.83
CA GLU A 22 -5.11 -0.53 22.02
C GLU A 22 -5.96 0.27 23.01
N ASP A 23 -5.40 0.67 24.15
CA ASP A 23 -6.07 1.49 25.18
C ASP A 23 -6.51 2.86 24.64
N LEU A 24 -5.75 3.43 23.73
CA LEU A 24 -6.08 4.70 23.06
C LEU A 24 -7.09 4.54 21.91
N GLY A 25 -7.57 3.31 21.63
CA GLY A 25 -8.46 3.03 20.50
C GLY A 25 -7.77 3.14 19.13
N GLY A 26 -6.46 2.95 19.09
CA GLY A 26 -5.66 2.86 17.89
C GLY A 26 -5.67 1.47 17.27
N TYR A 27 -4.91 1.28 16.20
CA TYR A 27 -4.80 0.00 15.48
C TYR A 27 -3.35 -0.38 15.23
N ILE A 28 -3.05 -1.68 15.39
CA ILE A 28 -1.76 -2.28 15.04
C ILE A 28 -1.87 -2.84 13.63
N LEU A 29 -1.34 -2.11 12.64
CA LEU A 29 -1.44 -2.51 11.24
C LEU A 29 -0.46 -3.64 10.90
N GLN A 30 0.75 -3.56 11.44
CA GLN A 30 1.81 -4.52 11.17
C GLN A 30 2.78 -4.61 12.35
N LYS A 31 3.21 -5.82 12.67
CA LYS A 31 4.25 -6.12 13.66
C LYS A 31 5.34 -6.95 12.97
N ASN A 32 6.54 -6.40 12.87
CA ASN A 32 7.71 -7.08 12.34
C ASN A 32 8.73 -7.23 13.47
N VAL A 33 9.10 -8.47 13.76
CA VAL A 33 10.09 -8.81 14.79
C VAL A 33 11.32 -9.36 14.10
N THR A 34 12.48 -8.75 14.36
CA THR A 34 13.79 -9.26 13.97
C THR A 34 14.52 -9.83 15.21
N GLN A 35 15.75 -10.23 15.08
CA GLN A 35 16.53 -10.74 16.21
C GLN A 35 16.85 -9.67 17.28
N THR A 36 16.91 -8.40 16.89
CA THR A 36 17.38 -7.31 17.75
C THR A 36 16.40 -6.16 17.90
N GLU A 37 15.42 -6.03 16.99
CA GLU A 37 14.51 -4.90 16.96
C GLU A 37 13.10 -5.31 16.56
N ILE A 38 12.16 -4.46 16.91
CA ILE A 38 10.78 -4.53 16.47
C ILE A 38 10.41 -3.28 15.68
N ILE A 39 9.63 -3.47 14.63
CA ILE A 39 9.03 -2.41 13.84
C ILE A 39 7.52 -2.59 13.90
N LEU A 40 6.83 -1.58 14.42
CA LEU A 40 5.38 -1.53 14.52
C LEU A 40 4.86 -0.44 13.59
N LEU A 41 3.88 -0.78 12.75
CA LEU A 41 3.12 0.19 11.98
C LEU A 41 1.77 0.36 12.64
N LEU A 42 1.47 1.59 13.06
CA LEU A 42 0.39 1.92 13.97
C LEU A 42 -0.51 3.02 13.39
N LEU A 43 -1.79 3.00 13.76
CA LEU A 43 -2.70 4.14 13.61
C LEU A 43 -3.09 4.58 15.02
N VAL A 44 -2.86 5.83 15.35
CA VAL A 44 -3.08 6.37 16.70
C VAL A 44 -3.91 7.65 16.60
N PRO A 45 -4.87 7.90 17.52
CA PRO A 45 -5.58 9.17 17.57
C PRO A 45 -4.62 10.35 17.69
N SER A 46 -4.84 11.40 16.90
CA SER A 46 -3.94 12.56 16.86
C SER A 46 -3.84 13.29 18.20
N GLU A 47 -4.90 13.27 19.00
CA GLU A 47 -4.95 13.82 20.36
C GLU A 47 -4.04 13.10 21.35
N ASP A 48 -3.78 11.81 21.12
CA ASP A 48 -3.04 10.94 22.04
C ASP A 48 -1.59 10.69 21.58
N MET A 49 -1.18 11.29 20.46
CA MET A 49 0.16 11.11 19.89
C MET A 49 1.28 11.42 20.89
N ASN A 50 1.08 12.43 21.75
CA ASN A 50 2.05 12.82 22.79
C ASN A 50 2.32 11.69 23.80
N ALA A 51 1.30 10.90 24.17
CA ALA A 51 1.47 9.77 25.09
C ALA A 51 2.38 8.69 24.46
N LEU A 52 2.16 8.39 23.17
CA LEU A 52 2.99 7.45 22.44
C LEU A 52 4.43 7.95 22.24
N GLU A 53 4.63 9.25 22.00
CA GLU A 53 5.97 9.85 21.91
C GLU A 53 6.75 9.75 23.23
N ILE A 54 6.10 9.98 24.36
CA ILE A 54 6.71 9.87 25.70
C ILE A 54 7.14 8.42 25.92
N LEU A 55 6.24 7.45 25.74
CA LEU A 55 6.55 6.04 25.90
C LEU A 55 7.68 5.59 24.97
N SER A 56 7.65 6.02 23.70
CA SER A 56 8.71 5.70 22.74
C SER A 56 10.09 6.16 23.20
N ARG A 57 10.20 7.36 23.76
CA ARG A 57 11.46 7.90 24.31
C ARG A 57 11.92 7.12 25.54
N GLU A 58 11.01 6.75 26.45
CA GLU A 58 11.31 5.93 27.63
C GLU A 58 11.86 4.56 27.24
N LEU A 59 11.32 3.97 26.19
CA LEU A 59 11.77 2.69 25.63
C LEU A 59 13.02 2.82 24.73
N ARG A 60 13.54 4.04 24.54
CA ARG A 60 14.64 4.35 23.61
C ARG A 60 14.33 3.92 22.17
N GLY A 61 13.06 3.95 21.79
CA GLY A 61 12.58 3.73 20.44
C GLY A 61 12.53 5.02 19.63
N GLU A 62 12.37 4.87 18.35
CA GLU A 62 12.16 5.95 17.39
C GLU A 62 10.72 5.89 16.89
N LEU A 63 10.04 7.04 16.88
CA LEU A 63 8.71 7.19 16.31
C LEU A 63 8.78 8.15 15.12
N VAL A 64 8.37 7.67 13.94
CA VAL A 64 8.37 8.46 12.70
C VAL A 64 7.00 8.41 12.04
N ARG A 65 6.66 9.47 11.30
CA ARG A 65 5.43 9.45 10.49
C ARG A 65 5.54 8.43 9.38
N ALA A 66 4.44 7.70 9.14
CA ALA A 66 4.33 6.70 8.09
C ALA A 66 3.20 7.07 7.10
N PRO A 67 3.39 8.09 6.25
CA PRO A 67 2.30 8.71 5.46
C PRO A 67 1.61 7.75 4.48
N LEU A 68 2.23 6.62 4.17
CA LEU A 68 1.69 5.61 3.28
C LEU A 68 1.12 4.40 4.02
N ALA A 69 1.04 4.45 5.37
CA ALA A 69 0.50 3.34 6.15
C ALA A 69 -0.96 3.03 5.79
N GLY A 70 -1.29 1.75 5.84
CA GLY A 70 -2.63 1.29 5.49
C GLY A 70 -2.97 1.36 4.00
N THR A 71 -1.95 1.39 3.12
CA THR A 71 -2.14 1.41 1.67
C THR A 71 -1.37 0.32 0.94
N GLU A 72 -1.85 -0.08 -0.21
CA GLU A 72 -1.13 -0.93 -1.16
C GLU A 72 -0.74 -0.14 -2.42
N VAL A 73 0.54 -0.21 -2.79
CA VAL A 73 1.07 0.46 -4.00
C VAL A 73 1.65 -0.58 -4.96
N ALA A 74 1.20 -0.54 -6.21
CA ALA A 74 1.79 -1.33 -7.30
C ALA A 74 3.05 -0.65 -7.83
N VAL A 75 4.20 -1.32 -7.80
CA VAL A 75 5.44 -0.87 -8.44
C VAL A 75 5.58 -1.63 -9.75
N VAL A 76 5.32 -0.94 -10.86
CA VAL A 76 5.16 -1.52 -12.19
C VAL A 76 6.37 -1.25 -13.07
N THR A 77 6.91 -2.30 -13.68
CA THR A 77 8.04 -2.18 -14.59
C THR A 77 7.74 -2.84 -15.93
N PRO A 78 8.29 -2.32 -17.06
CA PRO A 78 8.15 -2.96 -18.37
C PRO A 78 8.70 -4.39 -18.40
N THR A 79 9.58 -4.73 -17.47
CA THR A 79 10.15 -6.06 -17.33
C THR A 79 10.78 -6.20 -15.96
N LEU A 80 10.43 -7.25 -15.26
CA LEU A 80 11.24 -7.79 -14.19
C LEU A 80 12.32 -8.66 -14.86
N ALA A 81 13.47 -8.05 -15.19
CA ALA A 81 14.59 -8.86 -15.63
C ALA A 81 15.00 -9.80 -14.50
N ILE A 82 15.20 -11.08 -14.83
CA ILE A 82 15.71 -12.10 -13.89
C ILE A 82 17.18 -11.78 -13.62
N HIS A 83 17.45 -10.69 -12.93
CA HIS A 83 18.82 -10.28 -12.62
C HIS A 83 18.92 -10.02 -11.14
N HIS A 84 19.84 -10.69 -10.49
CA HIS A 84 20.27 -10.45 -9.13
C HIS A 84 21.00 -9.09 -8.96
N LEU A 85 20.95 -8.23 -9.96
CA LEU A 85 21.49 -6.88 -9.87
C LEU A 85 20.48 -5.95 -9.20
N PRO A 86 20.95 -4.99 -8.44
CA PRO A 86 20.10 -3.96 -7.84
C PRO A 86 19.27 -3.28 -8.92
N HIS A 87 17.96 -3.35 -8.76
CA HIS A 87 17.00 -2.78 -9.71
C HIS A 87 16.27 -1.62 -9.05
N VAL A 88 16.14 -0.53 -9.77
CA VAL A 88 15.45 0.69 -9.27
C VAL A 88 14.04 0.39 -8.74
N ALA A 89 13.34 -0.57 -9.33
CA ALA A 89 12.03 -0.99 -8.83
C ALA A 89 12.10 -1.60 -7.43
N CYS A 90 13.13 -2.39 -7.12
CA CYS A 90 13.32 -2.98 -5.80
C CYS A 90 13.60 -1.87 -4.77
N ASP A 91 14.48 -0.92 -5.13
CA ASP A 91 14.82 0.19 -4.24
C ASP A 91 13.58 1.09 -4.01
N THR A 92 12.80 1.37 -5.05
CA THR A 92 11.54 2.13 -4.93
C THR A 92 10.51 1.38 -4.09
N ALA A 93 10.31 0.09 -4.33
CA ALA A 93 9.36 -0.72 -3.56
C ALA A 93 9.75 -0.80 -2.09
N GLU A 94 11.03 -0.99 -1.80
CA GLU A 94 11.54 -1.01 -0.43
C GLU A 94 11.39 0.35 0.25
N TYR A 95 11.66 1.44 -0.46
CA TYR A 95 11.55 2.79 0.08
C TYR A 95 10.10 3.15 0.42
N LEU A 96 9.15 2.84 -0.46
CA LEU A 96 7.71 3.01 -0.18
C LEU A 96 7.27 2.17 1.03
N ARG A 97 7.81 0.94 1.18
CA ARG A 97 7.51 0.07 2.31
C ARG A 97 8.02 0.65 3.63
N ARG A 98 9.20 1.26 3.64
CA ARG A 98 9.74 1.96 4.82
C ARG A 98 8.89 3.18 5.21
N HIS A 99 8.04 3.69 4.32
CA HIS A 99 7.08 4.75 4.61
C HIS A 99 5.67 4.22 4.91
N GLY A 100 5.53 2.92 5.13
CA GLY A 100 4.33 2.26 5.63
C GLY A 100 3.44 1.60 4.58
N SER A 101 3.70 1.74 3.28
CA SER A 101 2.90 1.09 2.25
C SER A 101 3.26 -0.38 2.11
N LYS A 102 2.27 -1.23 1.87
CA LYS A 102 2.52 -2.53 1.26
C LYS A 102 2.78 -2.34 -0.24
N THR A 103 3.91 -2.83 -0.73
CA THR A 103 4.26 -2.74 -2.14
C THR A 103 4.23 -4.10 -2.82
N ASN A 104 3.65 -4.15 -4.02
CA ASN A 104 3.66 -5.32 -4.88
C ASN A 104 4.36 -4.97 -6.21
N MET A 105 5.43 -5.71 -6.54
CA MET A 105 6.15 -5.51 -7.79
C MET A 105 5.47 -6.29 -8.92
N ILE A 106 5.13 -5.58 -10.00
CA ILE A 106 4.43 -6.14 -11.17
C ILE A 106 5.30 -5.94 -12.40
N GLY A 107 5.73 -7.05 -13.00
CA GLY A 107 6.37 -7.06 -14.31
C GLY A 107 5.31 -7.20 -15.41
N MET A 108 5.34 -6.33 -16.40
CA MET A 108 4.42 -6.40 -17.53
C MET A 108 4.88 -7.42 -18.57
N ALA A 109 3.94 -7.93 -19.35
CA ALA A 109 4.23 -8.79 -20.49
C ALA A 109 5.15 -8.07 -21.50
N ARG A 110 6.03 -8.83 -22.14
CA ARG A 110 6.89 -8.31 -23.22
C ARG A 110 6.19 -8.48 -24.56
N GLY A 111 6.24 -7.44 -25.37
CA GLY A 111 5.97 -7.56 -26.80
C GLY A 111 7.06 -8.40 -27.49
N VAL A 112 6.74 -8.88 -28.68
CA VAL A 112 7.69 -9.66 -29.52
C VAL A 112 8.53 -8.71 -30.38
N GLY A 113 9.84 -8.97 -30.47
CA GLY A 113 10.76 -8.19 -31.28
C GLY A 113 11.09 -6.82 -30.72
N ARG A 114 10.95 -5.74 -31.52
CA ARG A 114 11.19 -4.34 -31.14
C ARG A 114 9.95 -3.67 -30.56
N GLU A 115 8.86 -4.39 -30.38
CA GLU A 115 7.63 -3.81 -29.86
C GLU A 115 7.80 -3.33 -28.43
N ILE A 116 7.04 -2.30 -28.11
CA ILE A 116 6.97 -1.71 -26.78
C ILE A 116 6.32 -2.73 -25.86
N ALA A 117 6.76 -2.79 -24.61
CA ALA A 117 6.11 -3.59 -23.58
C ALA A 117 4.58 -3.38 -23.64
N GLN A 118 3.85 -4.48 -23.52
CA GLN A 118 2.39 -4.48 -23.57
C GLN A 118 1.83 -4.73 -22.17
N ILE A 119 0.61 -4.30 -21.97
CA ILE A 119 -0.18 -4.61 -20.79
C ILE A 119 -1.43 -5.37 -21.24
N ASN A 120 -1.74 -6.45 -20.55
CA ASN A 120 -2.96 -7.22 -20.79
C ASN A 120 -4.05 -6.87 -19.76
N GLU A 121 -5.26 -7.40 -20.00
CA GLU A 121 -6.42 -7.15 -19.13
C GLU A 121 -6.20 -7.65 -17.70
N TYR A 122 -5.51 -8.79 -17.54
CA TYR A 122 -5.18 -9.33 -16.21
C TYR A 122 -4.25 -8.42 -15.43
N GLU A 123 -3.19 -7.92 -16.06
CA GLU A 123 -2.23 -6.98 -15.46
C GLU A 123 -2.92 -5.65 -15.13
N THR A 124 -3.77 -5.13 -16.02
CA THR A 124 -4.57 -3.93 -15.79
C THR A 124 -5.48 -4.12 -14.57
N ALA A 125 -6.21 -5.23 -14.51
CA ALA A 125 -7.09 -5.55 -13.39
C ALA A 125 -6.30 -5.73 -12.07
N LEU A 126 -5.13 -6.36 -12.13
CA LEU A 126 -4.25 -6.53 -10.97
C LEU A 126 -3.76 -5.18 -10.43
N ILE A 127 -3.31 -4.27 -11.32
CA ILE A 127 -2.86 -2.94 -10.91
C ILE A 127 -4.01 -2.14 -10.28
N ASN A 128 -5.21 -2.23 -10.85
CA ASN A 128 -6.41 -1.54 -10.35
C ASN A 128 -6.93 -2.08 -9.00
N GLU A 129 -6.37 -3.16 -8.48
CA GLU A 129 -6.65 -3.62 -7.12
C GLU A 129 -5.85 -2.87 -6.03
N HIS A 130 -4.93 -1.99 -6.41
CA HIS A 130 -4.11 -1.20 -5.49
C HIS A 130 -4.68 0.21 -5.29
N ASP A 131 -4.10 0.96 -4.35
CA ASP A 131 -4.52 2.36 -4.07
C ASP A 131 -3.82 3.36 -4.99
N ALA A 132 -2.62 3.02 -5.47
CA ALA A 132 -1.86 3.77 -6.46
C ALA A 132 -0.90 2.87 -7.22
N ALA A 133 -0.39 3.34 -8.36
CA ALA A 133 0.61 2.63 -9.15
C ALA A 133 1.80 3.53 -9.49
N VAL A 134 3.02 3.03 -9.30
CA VAL A 134 4.27 3.70 -9.69
C VAL A 134 4.87 2.97 -10.88
N PHE A 135 4.85 3.58 -12.04
CA PHE A 135 5.45 3.04 -13.27
C PHE A 135 6.89 3.51 -13.41
N ILE A 136 7.82 2.56 -13.47
CA ILE A 136 9.26 2.85 -13.55
C ILE A 136 9.75 2.62 -14.97
N PHE A 137 10.09 3.71 -15.65
CA PHE A 137 10.62 3.70 -17.00
C PHE A 137 12.12 4.02 -17.05
N GLY A 138 12.69 3.94 -18.25
CA GLY A 138 14.12 4.18 -18.48
C GLY A 138 14.47 5.65 -18.73
N ASN A 139 15.62 5.86 -19.42
CA ASN A 139 16.25 7.17 -19.56
C ASN A 139 15.88 7.95 -20.83
N PHE A 140 15.02 7.41 -21.68
CA PHE A 140 14.71 8.04 -22.97
C PHE A 140 13.30 8.63 -22.97
N GLY A 141 13.18 9.96 -23.06
CA GLY A 141 11.91 10.69 -22.99
C GLY A 141 10.90 10.25 -24.04
N ASP A 142 11.32 10.09 -25.30
CA ASP A 142 10.44 9.62 -26.37
C ASP A 142 9.93 8.19 -26.14
N CYS A 143 10.75 7.34 -25.50
CA CYS A 143 10.33 6.00 -25.12
C CYS A 143 9.29 6.05 -24.01
N ILE A 144 9.41 6.97 -23.04
CA ILE A 144 8.47 7.16 -21.95
C ILE A 144 7.13 7.64 -22.52
N LYS A 145 7.12 8.66 -23.39
CA LYS A 145 5.91 9.15 -24.07
C LYS A 145 5.17 8.05 -24.81
N LYS A 146 5.88 7.24 -25.59
CA LYS A 146 5.29 6.11 -26.33
C LYS A 146 4.71 5.01 -25.44
N LYS A 147 5.03 4.98 -24.14
CA LYS A 147 4.53 4.00 -23.17
C LYS A 147 3.24 4.44 -22.46
N GLU A 148 2.68 5.56 -22.81
CA GLU A 148 1.39 6.04 -22.29
C GLU A 148 0.30 4.96 -22.36
N GLN A 149 0.28 4.17 -23.42
CA GLN A 149 -0.65 3.04 -23.60
C GLN A 149 -0.61 2.01 -22.45
N LEU A 150 0.49 1.94 -21.68
CA LEU A 150 0.63 0.98 -20.59
C LEU A 150 -0.14 1.39 -19.34
N TYR A 151 -0.47 2.67 -19.20
CA TYR A 151 -1.14 3.17 -17.99
C TYR A 151 -2.39 4.02 -18.26
N ARG A 152 -2.73 4.35 -19.51
CA ARG A 152 -3.90 5.17 -19.82
C ARG A 152 -5.24 4.57 -19.36
N ASN A 153 -5.33 3.24 -19.25
CA ASN A 153 -6.52 2.51 -18.83
C ASN A 153 -6.46 2.06 -17.36
N ILE A 154 -5.47 2.54 -16.59
CA ILE A 154 -5.38 2.29 -15.17
C ILE A 154 -6.31 3.28 -14.46
N SER A 155 -7.18 2.77 -13.60
CA SER A 155 -8.19 3.56 -12.89
C SER A 155 -7.70 4.18 -11.59
N VAL A 156 -6.64 3.62 -11.00
CA VAL A 156 -6.00 4.18 -9.80
C VAL A 156 -5.00 5.27 -10.17
N PRO A 157 -4.67 6.20 -9.27
CA PRO A 157 -3.66 7.21 -9.53
C PRO A 157 -2.33 6.62 -9.98
N VAL A 158 -1.82 7.10 -11.12
CA VAL A 158 -0.56 6.63 -11.71
C VAL A 158 0.53 7.67 -11.54
N ILE A 159 1.61 7.30 -10.87
CA ILE A 159 2.85 8.06 -10.81
C ILE A 159 3.83 7.45 -11.83
N VAL A 160 4.32 8.26 -12.76
CA VAL A 160 5.32 7.84 -13.74
C VAL A 160 6.70 8.31 -13.29
N THR A 161 7.70 7.45 -13.41
CA THR A 161 9.09 7.80 -13.11
C THR A 161 10.00 7.48 -14.29
N GLY A 162 11.08 8.22 -14.41
CA GLY A 162 12.08 8.00 -15.47
C GLY A 162 13.31 8.88 -15.29
N GLY A 163 14.32 8.72 -16.18
CA GLY A 163 15.56 9.48 -16.11
C GLY A 163 15.43 10.96 -16.50
N PRO A 164 14.83 11.30 -17.66
CA PRO A 164 14.79 12.66 -18.16
C PRO A 164 13.79 13.55 -17.42
N LYS A 165 13.99 14.88 -17.49
CA LYS A 165 12.94 15.84 -17.12
C LYS A 165 11.87 15.85 -18.21
N MET A 166 10.60 15.79 -17.83
CA MET A 166 9.45 15.81 -18.72
C MET A 166 8.40 16.79 -18.19
N LYS A 167 7.59 17.34 -19.08
CA LYS A 167 6.46 18.18 -18.71
C LYS A 167 5.22 17.32 -18.45
N LYS A 168 4.28 17.85 -17.67
CA LYS A 168 3.02 17.14 -17.36
C LYS A 168 2.20 16.87 -18.63
N GLU A 169 2.23 17.79 -19.58
CA GLU A 169 1.52 17.70 -20.86
C GLU A 169 2.02 16.51 -21.71
N ASP A 170 3.26 16.07 -21.48
CA ASP A 170 3.83 14.91 -22.16
C ASP A 170 3.30 13.56 -21.60
N LEU A 171 2.59 13.60 -20.47
CA LEU A 171 2.11 12.42 -19.71
C LEU A 171 0.65 12.64 -19.24
N PRO A 172 -0.31 12.78 -20.15
CA PRO A 172 -1.67 13.24 -19.84
C PRO A 172 -2.45 12.33 -18.88
N TYR A 173 -2.14 11.04 -18.85
CA TYR A 173 -2.84 10.06 -17.99
C TYR A 173 -2.09 9.78 -16.67
N ALA A 174 -0.96 10.43 -16.44
CA ALA A 174 -0.26 10.34 -15.17
C ALA A 174 -0.79 11.38 -14.17
N PHE A 175 -0.97 10.96 -12.92
CA PHE A 175 -1.20 11.87 -11.80
C PHE A 175 0.00 12.81 -11.62
N GLY A 176 1.21 12.27 -11.72
CA GLY A 176 2.44 13.00 -11.61
C GLY A 176 3.65 12.29 -12.21
N TYR A 177 4.74 13.04 -12.32
CA TYR A 177 5.99 12.54 -12.85
C TYR A 177 7.17 12.89 -11.93
N VAL A 178 8.00 11.88 -11.64
CA VAL A 178 9.24 12.07 -10.88
C VAL A 178 10.44 11.75 -11.76
N PRO A 179 11.28 12.75 -12.12
CA PRO A 179 12.49 12.56 -12.92
C PRO A 179 13.62 11.96 -12.09
N SER A 180 14.72 11.68 -12.75
CA SER A 180 16.00 11.21 -12.17
C SER A 180 15.99 9.79 -11.61
N ILE A 181 14.93 9.02 -11.90
CA ILE A 181 14.89 7.57 -11.71
C ILE A 181 15.14 6.91 -13.06
N GLY A 182 16.28 6.25 -13.20
CA GLY A 182 16.65 5.55 -14.41
C GLY A 182 17.77 4.57 -14.14
N ARG A 183 18.38 4.02 -15.19
CA ARG A 183 19.61 3.24 -15.03
C ARG A 183 20.72 4.17 -14.52
N MET A 184 20.99 4.12 -13.24
CA MET A 184 22.08 4.85 -12.64
C MET A 184 23.37 4.07 -12.87
N ALA A 185 24.28 4.67 -13.64
CA ALA A 185 25.56 4.05 -13.98
C ALA A 185 26.48 3.86 -12.75
N HIS A 186 26.29 4.66 -11.70
CA HIS A 186 27.10 4.62 -10.49
C HIS A 186 26.27 4.96 -9.25
N ARG A 187 26.31 4.10 -8.24
CA ARG A 187 25.68 4.25 -6.92
C ARG A 187 26.35 5.27 -5.99
N THR A 188 27.07 6.24 -6.51
CA THR A 188 27.91 7.14 -5.71
C THR A 188 27.23 8.41 -5.23
N ARG A 189 25.93 8.63 -5.56
CA ARG A 189 25.20 9.85 -5.17
C ARG A 189 24.01 9.54 -4.22
N LYS A 190 24.28 8.94 -3.08
CA LYS A 190 23.25 8.58 -2.08
C LYS A 190 22.24 9.70 -1.78
N ALA A 191 22.70 10.93 -1.56
CA ALA A 191 21.83 12.06 -1.23
C ALA A 191 20.83 12.40 -2.36
N THR A 192 21.27 12.40 -3.62
CA THR A 192 20.39 12.67 -4.78
C THR A 192 19.39 11.53 -5.01
N GLU A 193 19.81 10.30 -4.77
CA GLU A 193 18.95 9.12 -4.90
C GLU A 193 17.86 9.14 -3.83
N ILE A 194 18.21 9.42 -2.57
CA ILE A 194 17.28 9.54 -1.46
C ILE A 194 16.27 10.66 -1.76
N ALA A 195 16.72 11.85 -2.12
CA ALA A 195 15.83 12.97 -2.46
C ALA A 195 14.85 12.63 -3.61
N THR A 196 15.28 11.80 -4.58
CA THR A 196 14.39 11.35 -5.65
C THR A 196 13.36 10.33 -5.15
N LEU A 197 13.75 9.43 -4.26
CA LEU A 197 12.84 8.50 -3.61
C LEU A 197 11.85 9.23 -2.69
N ASP A 198 12.30 10.25 -1.94
CA ASP A 198 11.43 11.14 -1.16
C ASP A 198 10.37 11.81 -2.03
N ASN A 199 10.75 12.30 -3.20
CA ASN A 199 9.81 12.88 -4.16
C ASN A 199 8.77 11.86 -4.66
N ILE A 200 9.13 10.57 -4.78
CA ILE A 200 8.16 9.52 -5.11
C ILE A 200 7.18 9.32 -3.96
N VAL A 201 7.67 9.20 -2.73
CA VAL A 201 6.83 9.07 -1.52
C VAL A 201 5.85 10.24 -1.43
N GLU A 202 6.35 11.47 -1.58
CA GLU A 202 5.50 12.68 -1.56
C GLU A 202 4.45 12.67 -2.66
N MET A 203 4.82 12.28 -3.89
CA MET A 203 3.89 12.23 -5.02
C MET A 203 2.82 11.14 -4.81
N VAL A 204 3.20 9.97 -4.31
CA VAL A 204 2.26 8.90 -3.93
C VAL A 204 1.35 9.39 -2.81
N GLY A 205 1.88 10.03 -1.77
CA GLY A 205 1.10 10.61 -0.67
C GLY A 205 0.03 11.58 -1.17
N ARG A 206 0.40 12.53 -2.02
CA ARG A 206 -0.55 13.48 -2.64
C ARG A 206 -1.64 12.78 -3.47
N ALA A 207 -1.30 11.72 -4.17
CA ALA A 207 -2.27 10.93 -4.94
C ALA A 207 -3.27 10.21 -4.01
N LEU A 208 -2.77 9.60 -2.94
CA LEU A 208 -3.59 8.94 -1.92
C LEU A 208 -4.50 9.94 -1.18
N ASP A 209 -4.02 11.15 -0.91
CA ASP A 209 -4.81 12.21 -0.26
C ASP A 209 -6.01 12.66 -1.10
N GLN A 210 -5.88 12.66 -2.43
CA GLN A 210 -7.04 12.89 -3.29
C GLN A 210 -8.08 11.78 -3.16
N THR A 211 -7.65 10.53 -3.07
CA THR A 211 -8.55 9.38 -2.86
C THR A 211 -9.19 9.44 -1.48
N ARG A 212 -8.42 9.77 -0.43
CA ARG A 212 -8.94 9.99 0.93
C ARG A 212 -9.99 11.10 0.97
N ALA A 213 -9.73 12.21 0.28
CA ALA A 213 -10.69 13.31 0.17
C ALA A 213 -11.98 12.92 -0.57
N ALA A 214 -11.90 12.01 -1.54
CA ALA A 214 -13.09 11.46 -2.19
C ALA A 214 -13.88 10.54 -1.24
N ILE A 215 -13.21 9.66 -0.49
CA ILE A 215 -13.82 8.81 0.54
C ILE A 215 -14.47 9.66 1.65
N THR A 216 -13.84 10.79 2.03
CA THR A 216 -14.43 11.69 3.07
C THR A 216 -15.76 12.30 2.64
N LYS A 217 -16.00 12.50 1.34
CA LYS A 217 -17.27 13.03 0.82
C LYS A 217 -18.41 12.02 0.85
N ASP A 218 -18.08 10.76 0.72
CA ASP A 218 -19.00 9.62 0.83
C ASP A 218 -18.28 8.54 1.67
N PRO A 219 -18.39 8.61 3.01
CA PRO A 219 -17.64 7.77 3.91
C PRO A 219 -17.95 6.29 3.72
N LEU A 220 -16.94 5.47 3.94
CA LEU A 220 -17.13 4.03 3.98
C LEU A 220 -18.07 3.65 5.14
N THR A 221 -18.87 2.61 4.96
CA THR A 221 -19.79 2.10 5.98
C THR A 221 -19.05 1.73 7.28
N THR A 222 -17.84 1.19 7.15
CA THR A 222 -16.94 0.89 8.28
C THR A 222 -15.50 1.14 7.86
N SER A 223 -14.57 1.18 8.80
CA SER A 223 -13.17 1.44 8.49
C SER A 223 -12.40 0.17 8.10
N PRO A 224 -11.42 0.23 7.17
CA PRO A 224 -10.58 -0.92 6.84
C PRO A 224 -9.85 -1.54 8.05
N PRO A 225 -9.30 -0.78 9.02
CA PRO A 225 -8.72 -1.37 10.24
C PRO A 225 -9.72 -2.19 11.06
N ARG A 226 -10.95 -1.72 11.20
CA ARG A 226 -11.99 -2.45 11.92
C ARG A 226 -12.36 -3.78 11.23
N VAL A 227 -12.41 -3.77 9.89
CA VAL A 227 -12.58 -5.02 9.12
C VAL A 227 -11.41 -5.96 9.32
N MET A 228 -10.18 -5.44 9.35
CA MET A 228 -8.98 -6.24 9.61
C MET A 228 -9.06 -6.96 10.95
N ASP A 229 -9.42 -6.25 12.03
CA ASP A 229 -9.48 -6.82 13.36
C ASP A 229 -10.63 -7.83 13.50
N ALA A 230 -11.83 -7.52 12.99
CA ALA A 230 -12.95 -8.45 12.95
C ALA A 230 -12.63 -9.75 12.17
N VAL A 231 -11.88 -9.63 11.08
CA VAL A 231 -11.42 -10.81 10.31
C VAL A 231 -10.37 -11.60 11.09
N ARG A 232 -9.42 -10.97 11.77
CA ARG A 232 -8.44 -11.67 12.62
C ARG A 232 -9.10 -12.45 13.73
N GLU A 233 -10.07 -11.86 14.39
CA GLU A 233 -10.78 -12.47 15.52
C GLU A 233 -11.65 -13.65 15.07
N GLN A 234 -12.43 -13.50 14.00
CA GLN A 234 -13.46 -14.49 13.62
C GLN A 234 -13.00 -15.48 12.55
N VAL A 235 -11.86 -15.24 11.89
CA VAL A 235 -11.27 -16.10 10.86
C VAL A 235 -9.80 -16.39 11.21
N PRO A 236 -9.53 -17.12 12.31
CA PRO A 236 -8.16 -17.34 12.79
C PRO A 236 -7.26 -18.07 11.79
N GLU A 237 -7.82 -18.73 10.78
CA GLU A 237 -7.05 -19.38 9.71
C GLU A 237 -6.18 -18.40 8.93
N VAL A 238 -6.48 -17.12 8.97
CA VAL A 238 -5.67 -16.09 8.32
C VAL A 238 -4.25 -16.03 8.90
N GLU A 239 -4.09 -16.27 10.20
CA GLU A 239 -2.80 -16.25 10.88
C GLU A 239 -1.90 -17.45 10.51
N PHE A 240 -2.50 -18.56 10.02
CA PHE A 240 -1.76 -19.73 9.53
C PHE A 240 -1.33 -19.59 8.07
N SER A 241 -1.65 -18.49 7.43
CA SER A 241 -1.22 -18.22 6.06
C SER A 241 0.29 -17.95 6.02
N TYR A 242 0.99 -18.53 5.05
CA TYR A 242 2.42 -18.25 4.81
C TYR A 242 2.59 -16.85 4.20
N SER A 243 2.34 -15.82 4.99
CA SER A 243 2.51 -14.42 4.59
C SER A 243 2.97 -13.59 5.79
N PRO A 244 3.98 -12.71 5.63
CA PRO A 244 4.38 -11.79 6.70
C PRO A 244 3.31 -10.71 6.96
N LEU A 245 2.34 -10.55 6.05
CA LEU A 245 1.21 -9.65 6.18
C LEU A 245 -0.03 -10.35 5.62
N PRO A 246 -0.70 -11.20 6.44
CA PRO A 246 -1.84 -11.99 6.00
C PRO A 246 -3.05 -11.15 5.62
N ILE A 247 -3.24 -10.00 6.25
CA ILE A 247 -4.24 -9.00 5.89
C ILE A 247 -3.53 -7.69 5.57
N ALA A 248 -3.69 -7.21 4.35
CA ALA A 248 -3.19 -5.91 3.93
C ALA A 248 -4.33 -4.91 3.81
N LEU A 249 -4.14 -3.71 4.37
CA LEU A 249 -5.09 -2.62 4.22
C LEU A 249 -4.98 -1.96 2.85
N ASN A 250 -6.12 -1.51 2.35
CA ASN A 250 -6.28 -0.55 1.27
C ASN A 250 -7.12 0.62 1.80
N LEU A 251 -7.13 1.73 1.09
CA LEU A 251 -7.93 2.90 1.48
C LEU A 251 -9.43 2.59 1.60
N ASN A 252 -9.94 1.64 0.84
CA ASN A 252 -11.36 1.28 0.81
C ASN A 252 -11.63 -0.19 1.16
N GLY A 253 -10.72 -0.86 1.89
CA GLY A 253 -10.95 -2.23 2.29
C GLY A 253 -9.69 -2.99 2.70
N VAL A 254 -9.73 -4.30 2.54
CA VAL A 254 -8.62 -5.19 2.91
C VAL A 254 -8.39 -6.27 1.85
N ARG A 255 -7.16 -6.74 1.77
CA ARG A 255 -6.78 -7.92 1.01
C ARG A 255 -6.37 -9.02 1.98
N VAL A 256 -7.06 -10.15 1.95
CA VAL A 256 -6.87 -11.28 2.89
C VAL A 256 -6.19 -12.44 2.18
N LYS A 257 -5.13 -12.99 2.76
CA LYS A 257 -4.38 -14.16 2.24
C LYS A 257 -5.09 -15.46 2.56
N LEU A 258 -6.16 -15.73 1.84
CA LEU A 258 -6.94 -16.96 1.93
C LEU A 258 -7.47 -17.37 0.55
N PRO A 259 -7.65 -18.67 0.26
CA PRO A 259 -8.26 -19.14 -0.97
C PRO A 259 -9.75 -18.74 -1.04
N TYR A 260 -10.16 -18.00 -2.06
CA TYR A 260 -11.51 -17.46 -2.20
C TYR A 260 -12.61 -18.52 -2.10
N GLN A 261 -12.45 -19.66 -2.81
CA GLN A 261 -13.48 -20.68 -2.87
C GLN A 261 -13.80 -21.33 -1.51
N LEU A 262 -12.83 -21.33 -0.60
CA LEU A 262 -12.98 -21.94 0.72
C LEU A 262 -13.46 -20.96 1.79
N TYR A 263 -13.15 -19.66 1.63
CA TYR A 263 -13.33 -18.70 2.74
C TYR A 263 -14.26 -17.53 2.43
N LYS A 264 -14.80 -17.40 1.20
CA LYS A 264 -15.68 -16.29 0.83
C LYS A 264 -16.92 -16.19 1.75
N ASP A 265 -17.57 -17.33 2.04
CA ASP A 265 -18.77 -17.37 2.85
C ASP A 265 -18.46 -17.11 4.32
N LYS A 266 -17.32 -17.61 4.81
CA LYS A 266 -16.86 -17.33 6.17
C LYS A 266 -16.52 -15.85 6.36
N LEU A 267 -15.86 -15.22 5.40
CA LEU A 267 -15.60 -13.78 5.43
C LEU A 267 -16.90 -12.98 5.35
N ALA A 268 -17.85 -13.38 4.51
CA ALA A 268 -19.12 -12.69 4.40
C ALA A 268 -19.95 -12.76 5.70
N ALA A 269 -19.73 -13.81 6.50
CA ALA A 269 -20.41 -14.03 7.77
C ALA A 269 -19.75 -13.33 8.97
N VAL A 270 -18.55 -12.73 8.81
CA VAL A 270 -17.89 -11.92 9.84
C VAL A 270 -18.85 -10.83 10.30
N THR A 271 -19.03 -10.68 11.60
CA THR A 271 -19.99 -9.73 12.20
C THR A 271 -19.27 -8.62 12.95
N PHE A 272 -19.86 -7.45 12.95
CA PHE A 272 -19.47 -6.32 13.79
C PHE A 272 -20.36 -6.27 15.05
N ASP A 273 -19.99 -5.48 16.05
CA ASP A 273 -20.70 -5.36 17.34
C ASP A 273 -22.17 -5.00 17.18
N GLU A 274 -22.52 -4.29 16.13
CA GLU A 274 -23.89 -3.89 15.79
C GLU A 274 -24.73 -5.03 15.17
N GLY A 275 -24.16 -6.22 15.04
CA GLY A 275 -24.81 -7.40 14.44
C GLY A 275 -24.85 -7.38 12.91
N VAL A 276 -24.22 -6.41 12.25
CA VAL A 276 -24.12 -6.29 10.80
C VAL A 276 -23.03 -7.21 10.27
N ARG A 277 -23.30 -7.90 9.15
CA ARG A 277 -22.33 -8.81 8.53
C ARG A 277 -21.47 -8.08 7.52
N LEU A 278 -20.21 -8.51 7.40
CA LEU A 278 -19.28 -7.97 6.41
C LEU A 278 -19.82 -8.07 4.97
N GLY A 279 -20.52 -9.16 4.64
CA GLY A 279 -21.15 -9.32 3.33
C GLY A 279 -22.30 -8.34 3.01
N GLU A 280 -22.84 -7.62 4.02
CA GLU A 280 -23.88 -6.61 3.84
C GLU A 280 -23.28 -5.21 3.56
N VAL A 281 -22.03 -4.99 3.97
CA VAL A 281 -21.35 -3.70 3.89
C VAL A 281 -20.10 -3.70 3.01
N ALA A 282 -19.78 -4.84 2.40
CA ALA A 282 -18.60 -4.97 1.53
C ALA A 282 -18.83 -5.95 0.37
N THR A 283 -18.17 -5.71 -0.73
CA THR A 283 -18.05 -6.70 -1.81
C THR A 283 -16.85 -7.61 -1.53
N ILE A 284 -17.06 -8.93 -1.64
CA ILE A 284 -16.04 -9.95 -1.40
C ILE A 284 -15.79 -10.71 -2.72
N ARG A 285 -14.61 -10.57 -3.28
CA ARG A 285 -14.27 -11.14 -4.59
C ARG A 285 -12.88 -11.75 -4.61
N PRO A 286 -12.58 -12.69 -5.53
CA PRO A 286 -11.22 -13.18 -5.69
C PRO A 286 -10.31 -12.05 -6.18
N SER A 287 -9.12 -11.94 -5.56
CA SER A 287 -8.07 -11.07 -6.07
C SER A 287 -7.42 -11.69 -7.33
N ARG A 288 -6.85 -10.85 -8.17
CA ARG A 288 -5.94 -11.28 -9.24
C ARG A 288 -4.61 -11.82 -8.68
N MET A 289 -4.27 -11.50 -7.44
CA MET A 289 -3.17 -12.18 -6.75
C MET A 289 -3.63 -13.55 -6.28
N LYS A 290 -2.80 -14.57 -6.56
CA LYS A 290 -3.12 -15.95 -6.21
C LYS A 290 -3.32 -16.14 -4.70
N ASP A 291 -4.38 -16.84 -4.33
CA ASP A 291 -4.76 -17.16 -2.95
C ASP A 291 -5.01 -15.91 -2.08
N TYR A 292 -5.55 -14.84 -2.69
CA TYR A 292 -6.02 -13.67 -1.97
C TYR A 292 -7.49 -13.39 -2.26
N ILE A 293 -8.17 -12.89 -1.24
CA ILE A 293 -9.54 -12.35 -1.31
C ILE A 293 -9.46 -10.84 -1.18
N LEU A 294 -10.18 -10.14 -2.04
CA LEU A 294 -10.31 -8.71 -1.99
C LEU A 294 -11.66 -8.36 -1.38
N VAL A 295 -11.64 -7.65 -0.27
CA VAL A 295 -12.80 -7.10 0.42
C VAL A 295 -12.82 -5.60 0.17
N ARG A 296 -13.87 -5.08 -0.46
CA ARG A 296 -14.06 -3.66 -0.72
C ARG A 296 -15.28 -3.18 0.03
N ILE A 297 -15.06 -2.31 0.98
CA ILE A 297 -16.11 -1.72 1.81
C ILE A 297 -16.93 -0.76 0.96
N LEU A 298 -18.23 -0.87 1.06
CA LEU A 298 -19.16 -0.01 0.35
C LEU A 298 -19.28 1.35 1.04
N PRO A 299 -19.51 2.43 0.29
CA PRO A 299 -19.80 3.72 0.88
C PRO A 299 -21.14 3.70 1.63
N SER A 300 -21.29 4.57 2.60
CA SER A 300 -22.50 4.68 3.42
C SER A 300 -23.74 5.06 2.60
N SER A 301 -23.56 5.77 1.50
CA SER A 301 -24.65 6.08 0.57
C SER A 301 -25.27 4.84 -0.09
N GLU A 302 -24.51 3.75 -0.26
CA GLU A 302 -25.00 2.51 -0.86
C GLU A 302 -25.62 1.56 0.17
N THR A 303 -25.14 1.55 1.39
CA THR A 303 -25.60 0.61 2.44
C THR A 303 -26.64 1.20 3.38
N GLY A 304 -26.66 2.53 3.53
CA GLY A 304 -27.49 3.22 4.51
C GLY A 304 -26.98 3.11 5.96
N PHE A 305 -25.81 2.50 6.18
CA PHE A 305 -25.17 2.35 7.49
C PHE A 305 -23.92 3.23 7.62
N VAL A 306 -23.59 3.64 8.84
CA VAL A 306 -22.31 4.26 9.23
C VAL A 306 -21.98 3.75 10.63
N PHE A 307 -20.79 3.13 10.80
CA PHE A 307 -20.33 2.61 12.09
C PHE A 307 -19.01 3.22 12.51
#